data_2cd120c78121a9c1842b4cfe01bc6b6c
#
_entry.id   2cd120c78121a9c1842b4cfe01bc6b6c
#
_cell.length_a   1.000
_cell.length_b   1.000
_cell.length_c   1.000
_cell.angle_alpha   90.00
_cell.angle_beta   90.00
_cell.angle_gamma   90.00
#
_symmetry.space_group_name_H-M   'P 1'
#
loop_
_entity.id
_entity.type
_entity.pdbx_description
1 polymer ?
#
loop_
_entity_poly.entity_id
_entity_poly.type
_entity_poly.pdbx_seq_one_letter_code
_entity_poly.pdbx_strand_id
1 'polypeptide(L)'
;MLKYAQKYCERDVQLLCQGWQKFRKMSLEFFDIDINAREILTTAGMSFRHLMNKCFDESYSISGIVLEFVRRSTVGGQTQSARNKPIMIEKDILDMDKRSLYPSAMVEMPGVPKGKPKVFKDIIPPEASYFFVEITIDRVRGPDYDFPILAVRNANGINDWTNDIEGSSVIIGTQTLNDLIDWNDEFEYTVIHGYYWDEGFNTHISSTIEEMYNRRDELKRNGNPAQLIFKLLMNASYGRCGLKPIDDTDIYLVPSQVNRYLANNHDRIKRINIMPNGDTRVLTAKPINRHFNQQHVASMILEKAKHLMRKVLLIQQRVQSPLAGNIYYTDTDSIHISRDAWVELESIWSNLHGTQLEGKKLGQFHSDFEMSGTYQIKDQKLVPTYIDKSLLKGGDLFSKKLYVCGKKAYLDVLTSDKNRDEVELYHFRLKGISESAVIHKCNEEYAGDIQALYQDLIAGNRMKFTLTGMFKTGLDGTIKTVSQDRTVQFTALGAILV
;
A
#
# COMPACT_ATOMS: atom_id res chain seq x y z
N MET A 1 -2.08 35.93 -28.86
CA MET A 1 -2.34 34.68 -28.14
C MET A 1 -1.73 33.44 -28.82
N LEU A 2 -2.05 33.12 -30.09
CA LEU A 2 -1.52 31.95 -30.80
C LEU A 2 0.02 31.83 -30.81
N LYS A 3 0.75 32.91 -31.14
CA LYS A 3 2.23 32.92 -31.12
C LYS A 3 2.84 32.66 -29.74
N TYR A 4 2.15 33.09 -28.67
CA TYR A 4 2.59 32.82 -27.30
C TYR A 4 2.36 31.35 -26.94
N ALA A 5 1.17 30.81 -27.26
CA ALA A 5 0.86 29.41 -27.05
C ALA A 5 1.81 28.49 -27.82
N GLN A 6 2.16 28.85 -29.08
CA GLN A 6 3.12 28.09 -29.86
C GLN A 6 4.51 28.07 -29.20
N LYS A 7 5.04 29.22 -28.79
CA LYS A 7 6.35 29.31 -28.09
C LYS A 7 6.36 28.53 -26.79
N TYR A 8 5.24 28.56 -26.07
CA TYR A 8 5.08 27.79 -24.83
C TYR A 8 5.16 26.29 -25.10
N CYS A 9 4.38 25.80 -26.07
CA CYS A 9 4.42 24.38 -26.48
C CYS A 9 5.79 23.93 -26.99
N GLU A 10 6.46 24.75 -27.82
CA GLU A 10 7.82 24.48 -28.28
C GLU A 10 8.81 24.35 -27.11
N ARG A 11 8.69 25.22 -26.12
CA ARG A 11 9.54 25.17 -24.91
C ARG A 11 9.28 23.95 -24.07
N ASP A 12 8.01 23.59 -23.87
CA ASP A 12 7.63 22.38 -23.13
C ASP A 12 8.18 21.12 -23.80
N VAL A 13 8.07 21.01 -25.13
CA VAL A 13 8.65 19.88 -25.87
C VAL A 13 10.16 19.83 -25.71
N GLN A 14 10.86 20.98 -25.81
CA GLN A 14 12.31 21.03 -25.60
C GLN A 14 12.72 20.57 -24.20
N LEU A 15 12.01 21.02 -23.17
CA LEU A 15 12.26 20.64 -21.78
C LEU A 15 12.00 19.12 -21.56
N LEU A 16 10.93 18.61 -22.15
CA LEU A 16 10.60 17.18 -22.09
C LEU A 16 11.69 16.34 -22.77
N CYS A 17 12.16 16.74 -23.99
CA CYS A 17 13.24 16.06 -24.68
C CYS A 17 14.55 16.06 -23.88
N GLN A 18 14.91 17.17 -23.26
CA GLN A 18 16.11 17.27 -22.43
C GLN A 18 15.98 16.39 -21.17
N GLY A 19 14.82 16.43 -20.52
CA GLY A 19 14.51 15.58 -19.37
C GLY A 19 14.60 14.09 -19.72
N TRP A 20 14.01 13.71 -20.86
CA TRP A 20 14.04 12.35 -21.37
C TRP A 20 15.47 11.85 -21.66
N GLN A 21 16.30 12.68 -22.29
CA GLN A 21 17.70 12.34 -22.57
C GLN A 21 18.51 12.13 -21.29
N LYS A 22 18.32 12.99 -20.28
CA LYS A 22 18.96 12.86 -18.97
C LYS A 22 18.49 11.57 -18.26
N PHE A 23 17.21 11.28 -18.31
CA PHE A 23 16.63 10.08 -17.72
C PHE A 23 17.13 8.83 -18.41
N ARG A 24 17.19 8.82 -19.75
CA ARG A 24 17.76 7.72 -20.53
C ARG A 24 19.23 7.46 -20.18
N LYS A 25 20.05 8.52 -20.11
CA LYS A 25 21.46 8.40 -19.72
C LYS A 25 21.61 7.77 -18.34
N MET A 26 20.86 8.26 -17.38
CA MET A 26 20.84 7.72 -16.01
C MET A 26 20.38 6.23 -16.00
N SER A 27 19.36 5.89 -16.76
CA SER A 27 18.85 4.52 -16.85
C SER A 27 19.88 3.55 -17.44
N LEU A 28 20.60 3.94 -18.46
CA LEU A 28 21.71 3.16 -19.03
C LEU A 28 22.87 3.03 -18.02
N GLU A 29 23.24 4.13 -17.37
CA GLU A 29 24.38 4.17 -16.44
C GLU A 29 24.16 3.31 -15.20
N PHE A 30 22.98 3.38 -14.56
CA PHE A 30 22.71 2.73 -13.27
C PHE A 30 22.01 1.37 -13.38
N PHE A 31 21.25 1.14 -14.42
CA PHE A 31 20.39 -0.05 -14.54
C PHE A 31 20.70 -0.91 -15.76
N ASP A 32 21.59 -0.45 -16.64
CA ASP A 32 21.86 -1.08 -17.96
C ASP A 32 20.58 -1.30 -18.76
N ILE A 33 19.67 -0.31 -18.72
CA ILE A 33 18.36 -0.37 -19.38
C ILE A 33 18.19 0.84 -20.29
N ASP A 34 17.97 0.60 -21.57
CA ASP A 34 17.52 1.65 -22.50
C ASP A 34 16.00 1.83 -22.42
N ILE A 35 15.57 2.98 -21.90
CA ILE A 35 14.16 3.32 -21.79
C ILE A 35 13.45 3.54 -23.14
N ASN A 36 14.20 3.60 -24.24
CA ASN A 36 13.63 3.60 -25.59
C ASN A 36 13.25 2.19 -26.08
N ALA A 37 13.60 1.14 -25.36
CA ALA A 37 13.19 -0.21 -25.70
C ALA A 37 11.66 -0.34 -25.63
N ARG A 38 11.05 -0.94 -26.67
CA ARG A 38 9.59 -1.07 -26.82
C ARG A 38 8.88 -1.75 -25.64
N GLU A 39 9.62 -2.51 -24.85
CA GLU A 39 9.10 -3.29 -23.73
C GLU A 39 8.96 -2.48 -22.45
N ILE A 40 9.53 -1.25 -22.39
CA ILE A 40 9.58 -0.43 -21.19
C ILE A 40 8.72 0.81 -21.39
N LEU A 41 7.47 0.72 -20.91
CA LEU A 41 6.48 1.80 -21.02
C LEU A 41 6.32 2.60 -19.73
N THR A 42 6.83 2.08 -18.60
CA THR A 42 6.63 2.68 -17.27
C THR A 42 7.86 2.51 -16.39
N THR A 43 8.03 3.38 -15.39
CA THR A 43 9.07 3.25 -14.35
C THR A 43 8.95 1.92 -13.60
N ALA A 44 7.73 1.45 -13.34
CA ALA A 44 7.50 0.14 -12.74
C ALA A 44 7.98 -1.02 -13.64
N GLY A 45 7.81 -0.91 -14.96
CA GLY A 45 8.36 -1.87 -15.93
C GLY A 45 9.88 -1.88 -15.94
N MET A 46 10.51 -0.71 -15.85
CA MET A 46 11.97 -0.57 -15.75
C MET A 46 12.51 -1.22 -14.45
N SER A 47 11.87 -0.95 -13.33
CA SER A 47 12.24 -1.54 -12.05
C SER A 47 12.14 -3.06 -12.06
N PHE A 48 11.04 -3.59 -12.57
CA PHE A 48 10.84 -5.03 -12.70
C PHE A 48 11.90 -5.67 -13.62
N ARG A 49 12.24 -5.03 -14.75
CA ARG A 49 13.30 -5.51 -15.64
C ARG A 49 14.66 -5.55 -14.94
N HIS A 50 14.97 -4.53 -14.14
CA HIS A 50 16.20 -4.50 -13.34
C HIS A 50 16.25 -5.67 -12.36
N LEU A 51 15.18 -5.91 -11.60
CA LEU A 51 15.10 -7.05 -10.70
C LEU A 51 15.19 -8.39 -11.43
N MET A 52 14.49 -8.54 -12.58
CA MET A 52 14.54 -9.76 -13.39
C MET A 52 15.98 -10.09 -13.81
N ASN A 53 16.73 -9.08 -14.24
CA ASN A 53 18.11 -9.26 -14.69
C ASN A 53 19.10 -9.56 -13.56
N LYS A 54 18.83 -9.09 -12.33
CA LYS A 54 19.77 -9.19 -11.19
C LYS A 54 19.40 -10.29 -10.18
N CYS A 55 18.10 -10.53 -9.96
CA CYS A 55 17.62 -11.26 -8.80
C CYS A 55 16.81 -12.53 -9.12
N PHE A 56 16.43 -12.75 -10.38
CA PHE A 56 15.53 -13.86 -10.74
C PHE A 56 16.22 -14.96 -11.55
N ASP A 57 17.55 -15.02 -11.47
CA ASP A 57 18.28 -16.15 -12.00
C ASP A 57 17.89 -17.44 -11.26
N GLU A 58 17.68 -18.53 -11.98
CA GLU A 58 17.17 -19.81 -11.50
C GLU A 58 15.75 -19.78 -10.87
N SER A 59 15.05 -18.63 -10.95
CA SER A 59 13.68 -18.47 -10.44
C SER A 59 12.68 -18.49 -11.59
N TYR A 60 11.57 -19.19 -11.40
CA TYR A 60 10.58 -19.39 -12.45
C TYR A 60 9.31 -18.61 -12.16
N SER A 61 8.74 -17.99 -13.19
CA SER A 61 7.39 -17.43 -13.12
C SER A 61 6.36 -18.52 -12.96
N ILE A 62 5.35 -18.29 -12.17
CA ILE A 62 4.25 -19.23 -11.94
C ILE A 62 3.04 -18.88 -12.79
N SER A 63 2.20 -19.88 -13.10
CA SER A 63 1.00 -19.74 -13.92
C SER A 63 -0.09 -20.73 -13.50
N GLY A 64 -1.27 -20.61 -14.09
CA GLY A 64 -2.38 -21.57 -13.93
C GLY A 64 -2.80 -21.73 -12.46
N ILE A 65 -3.02 -22.99 -12.04
CA ILE A 65 -3.53 -23.34 -10.71
C ILE A 65 -2.58 -22.88 -9.60
N VAL A 66 -1.26 -22.99 -9.81
CA VAL A 66 -0.25 -22.54 -8.83
C VAL A 66 -0.35 -21.03 -8.62
N LEU A 67 -0.47 -20.26 -9.70
CA LEU A 67 -0.63 -18.81 -9.63
C LEU A 67 -1.91 -18.42 -8.86
N GLU A 68 -3.04 -19.06 -9.16
CA GLU A 68 -4.31 -18.77 -8.49
C GLU A 68 -4.28 -19.17 -7.00
N PHE A 69 -3.62 -20.26 -6.67
CA PHE A 69 -3.42 -20.68 -5.27
C PHE A 69 -2.61 -19.64 -4.50
N VAL A 70 -1.43 -19.26 -5.01
CA VAL A 70 -0.57 -18.26 -4.38
C VAL A 70 -1.25 -16.89 -4.31
N ARG A 71 -2.04 -16.50 -5.30
CA ARG A 71 -2.82 -15.25 -5.26
C ARG A 71 -3.82 -15.19 -4.12
N ARG A 72 -4.39 -16.31 -3.73
CA ARG A 72 -5.32 -16.39 -2.58
C ARG A 72 -4.61 -16.13 -1.25
N SER A 73 -3.30 -16.39 -1.12
CA SER A 73 -2.51 -16.04 0.07
C SER A 73 -2.18 -14.55 0.15
N THR A 74 -2.37 -13.81 -0.95
CA THR A 74 -1.92 -12.42 -1.04
C THR A 74 -2.87 -11.49 -0.30
N VAL A 75 -2.42 -10.99 0.84
CA VAL A 75 -3.12 -9.98 1.65
C VAL A 75 -2.22 -8.75 1.74
N GLY A 76 -2.76 -7.57 1.42
CA GLY A 76 -2.05 -6.29 1.49
C GLY A 76 -1.65 -5.90 2.91
N GLY A 77 -1.00 -4.73 3.05
CA GLY A 77 -0.65 -4.18 4.36
C GLY A 77 -1.88 -3.98 5.26
N GLN A 78 -1.68 -4.15 6.56
CA GLN A 78 -2.73 -3.97 7.55
C GLN A 78 -3.08 -2.49 7.70
N THR A 79 -4.37 -2.16 7.62
CA THR A 79 -4.88 -0.80 7.81
C THR A 79 -6.13 -0.89 8.66
N GLN A 80 -6.04 -0.44 9.90
CA GLN A 80 -7.16 -0.49 10.86
C GLN A 80 -6.88 0.34 12.10
N SER A 81 -7.95 0.69 12.83
CA SER A 81 -7.90 1.10 14.24
C SER A 81 -7.71 -0.10 15.15
N ALA A 82 -7.23 0.13 16.35
CA ALA A 82 -7.15 -0.89 17.37
C ALA A 82 -8.51 -1.60 17.54
N ARG A 83 -8.52 -2.93 17.47
CA ARG A 83 -9.72 -3.79 17.53
C ARG A 83 -10.80 -3.49 16.49
N ASN A 84 -10.45 -2.83 15.39
CA ASN A 84 -11.38 -2.40 14.32
C ASN A 84 -12.53 -1.50 14.82
N LYS A 85 -12.34 -0.72 15.89
CA LYS A 85 -13.37 0.15 16.46
C LYS A 85 -13.12 1.60 16.11
N PRO A 86 -14.16 2.43 15.93
CA PRO A 86 -14.00 3.87 15.95
C PRO A 86 -13.47 4.31 17.32
N ILE A 87 -12.54 5.24 17.36
CA ILE A 87 -11.90 5.74 18.58
C ILE A 87 -11.73 7.24 18.54
N MET A 88 -11.79 7.86 19.72
CA MET A 88 -11.42 9.24 19.95
C MET A 88 -10.48 9.27 21.16
N ILE A 89 -9.28 9.81 20.98
CA ILE A 89 -8.22 9.82 21.98
C ILE A 89 -7.74 11.25 22.19
N GLU A 90 -7.63 11.66 23.45
CA GLU A 90 -7.03 12.93 23.88
C GLU A 90 -5.74 12.63 24.65
N LYS A 91 -4.64 12.50 23.92
CA LYS A 91 -3.28 12.26 24.42
C LYS A 91 -2.29 12.84 23.41
N ASP A 92 -1.02 12.95 23.79
CA ASP A 92 0.06 13.25 22.86
C ASP A 92 0.37 12.02 22.00
N ILE A 93 0.02 12.09 20.74
CA ILE A 93 0.11 10.97 19.79
C ILE A 93 1.12 11.32 18.70
N LEU A 94 1.98 10.38 18.39
CA LEU A 94 2.92 10.43 17.30
C LEU A 94 2.37 9.62 16.11
N ASP A 95 2.58 10.09 14.90
CA ASP A 95 2.46 9.30 13.68
C ASP A 95 3.87 8.90 13.24
N MET A 96 4.18 7.62 13.41
CA MET A 96 5.50 7.07 13.15
C MET A 96 5.46 6.19 11.91
N ASP A 97 6.13 6.63 10.84
CA ASP A 97 6.20 5.95 9.54
C ASP A 97 7.51 5.17 9.40
N LYS A 98 7.41 3.94 8.91
CA LYS A 98 8.56 3.08 8.64
C LYS A 98 9.19 3.39 7.29
N ARG A 99 10.43 3.87 7.30
CA ARG A 99 11.17 4.27 6.10
C ARG A 99 11.26 3.14 5.09
N SER A 100 10.50 3.28 3.98
CA SER A 100 10.53 2.36 2.85
C SER A 100 10.30 0.90 3.26
N LEU A 101 9.15 0.60 3.89
CA LEU A 101 8.79 -0.72 4.43
C LEU A 101 9.00 -1.86 3.41
N TYR A 102 8.50 -1.74 2.18
CA TYR A 102 8.65 -2.81 1.18
C TYR A 102 10.11 -3.03 0.73
N PRO A 103 10.91 -2.00 0.45
CA PRO A 103 12.35 -2.16 0.28
C PRO A 103 13.03 -2.82 1.49
N SER A 104 12.66 -2.46 2.73
CA SER A 104 13.18 -3.13 3.93
C SER A 104 12.85 -4.61 3.96
N ALA A 105 11.61 -4.96 3.60
CA ALA A 105 11.18 -6.36 3.51
C ALA A 105 11.98 -7.13 2.45
N MET A 106 12.28 -6.51 1.30
CA MET A 106 13.10 -7.12 0.26
C MET A 106 14.56 -7.33 0.69
N VAL A 107 15.09 -6.45 1.52
CA VAL A 107 16.44 -6.61 2.09
C VAL A 107 16.50 -7.72 3.14
N GLU A 108 15.46 -7.81 3.98
CA GLU A 108 15.42 -8.75 5.10
C GLU A 108 14.83 -10.12 4.76
N MET A 109 14.26 -10.33 3.57
CA MET A 109 13.79 -11.66 3.15
C MET A 109 14.99 -12.57 2.80
N PRO A 110 14.83 -13.91 2.88
CA PRO A 110 15.94 -14.83 2.59
C PRO A 110 16.41 -14.79 1.13
N GLY A 111 15.61 -14.26 0.22
CA GLY A 111 15.89 -14.15 -1.21
C GLY A 111 14.68 -14.56 -2.05
N VAL A 112 14.91 -14.70 -3.35
CA VAL A 112 13.92 -15.20 -4.30
C VAL A 112 14.04 -16.72 -4.42
N PRO A 113 12.96 -17.51 -4.24
CA PRO A 113 13.02 -18.96 -4.31
C PRO A 113 13.53 -19.44 -5.67
N LYS A 114 14.45 -20.39 -5.66
CA LYS A 114 14.98 -21.07 -6.84
C LYS A 114 14.12 -22.27 -7.21
N GLY A 115 14.22 -22.69 -8.46
CA GLY A 115 13.54 -23.89 -8.97
C GLY A 115 12.06 -23.72 -9.24
N LYS A 116 11.41 -24.83 -9.53
CA LYS A 116 9.98 -24.90 -9.81
C LYS A 116 9.20 -25.28 -8.57
N PRO A 117 7.98 -24.74 -8.38
CA PRO A 117 7.14 -25.18 -7.27
C PRO A 117 6.75 -26.64 -7.40
N LYS A 118 6.85 -27.37 -6.29
CA LYS A 118 6.42 -28.76 -6.13
C LYS A 118 5.16 -28.80 -5.27
N VAL A 119 4.27 -29.74 -5.53
CA VAL A 119 3.04 -29.92 -4.74
C VAL A 119 3.31 -30.83 -3.55
N PHE A 120 2.64 -30.55 -2.43
CA PHE A 120 2.58 -31.43 -1.27
C PHE A 120 1.15 -31.51 -0.73
N LYS A 121 0.91 -32.52 0.11
CA LYS A 121 -0.37 -32.78 0.75
C LYS A 121 -0.15 -33.32 2.15
N ASP A 122 -1.05 -32.99 3.07
CA ASP A 122 -1.15 -33.46 4.45
C ASP A 122 0.05 -33.08 5.37
N ILE A 123 1.28 -32.96 4.85
CA ILE A 123 2.48 -32.61 5.63
C ILE A 123 3.35 -31.63 4.81
N ILE A 124 3.84 -30.57 5.47
CA ILE A 124 4.82 -29.65 4.87
C ILE A 124 6.16 -30.40 4.78
N PRO A 125 6.77 -30.51 3.58
CA PRO A 125 8.04 -31.21 3.42
C PRO A 125 9.16 -30.54 4.24
N PRO A 126 9.97 -31.30 4.99
CA PRO A 126 11.04 -30.75 5.82
C PRO A 126 12.16 -30.09 5.00
N GLU A 127 12.33 -30.49 3.73
CA GLU A 127 13.26 -29.89 2.78
C GLU A 127 12.79 -28.55 2.18
N ALA A 128 11.55 -28.13 2.45
CA ALA A 128 10.99 -26.91 1.88
C ALA A 128 11.76 -25.67 2.35
N SER A 129 12.41 -24.98 1.42
CA SER A 129 13.03 -23.65 1.69
C SER A 129 11.98 -22.57 1.88
N TYR A 130 10.90 -22.63 1.10
CA TYR A 130 9.73 -21.76 1.21
C TYR A 130 8.48 -22.49 0.69
N PHE A 131 7.30 -22.16 1.24
CA PHE A 131 6.04 -22.75 0.84
C PHE A 131 4.88 -21.77 0.94
N PHE A 132 3.79 -22.11 0.21
CA PHE A 132 2.43 -21.62 0.44
C PHE A 132 1.56 -22.82 0.73
N VAL A 133 0.77 -22.74 1.79
CA VAL A 133 -0.01 -23.87 2.31
C VAL A 133 -1.45 -23.46 2.58
N GLU A 134 -2.39 -24.31 2.27
CA GLU A 134 -3.76 -24.27 2.77
C GLU A 134 -3.84 -25.09 4.05
N ILE A 135 -4.28 -24.44 5.12
CA ILE A 135 -4.45 -25.06 6.44
C ILE A 135 -5.87 -24.82 6.95
N THR A 136 -6.36 -25.73 7.76
CA THR A 136 -7.46 -25.49 8.71
C THR A 136 -6.85 -25.17 10.06
N ILE A 137 -7.31 -24.11 10.71
CA ILE A 137 -6.85 -23.71 12.04
C ILE A 137 -7.72 -24.42 13.05
N ASP A 138 -7.13 -25.36 13.79
CA ASP A 138 -7.86 -26.24 14.70
C ASP A 138 -8.01 -25.61 16.08
N ARG A 139 -6.95 -24.90 16.56
CA ARG A 139 -6.95 -24.27 17.88
C ARG A 139 -6.00 -23.11 17.96
N VAL A 140 -6.41 -22.04 18.64
CA VAL A 140 -5.56 -20.87 18.91
C VAL A 140 -5.73 -20.43 20.36
N ARG A 141 -4.62 -20.25 21.07
CA ARG A 141 -4.57 -19.61 22.37
C ARG A 141 -3.44 -18.61 22.41
N GLY A 142 -3.69 -17.44 22.93
CA GLY A 142 -2.71 -16.35 23.01
C GLY A 142 -3.38 -15.04 23.40
N PRO A 143 -2.63 -13.93 23.36
CA PRO A 143 -3.18 -12.61 23.63
C PRO A 143 -4.26 -12.21 22.62
N ASP A 144 -5.30 -11.53 23.09
CA ASP A 144 -6.28 -10.87 22.23
C ASP A 144 -5.65 -9.57 21.68
N TYR A 145 -4.95 -9.68 20.57
CA TYR A 145 -4.19 -8.58 20.00
C TYR A 145 -5.10 -7.46 19.45
N ASP A 146 -4.75 -6.21 19.74
CA ASP A 146 -5.42 -5.04 19.18
C ASP A 146 -5.28 -4.97 17.65
N PHE A 147 -4.19 -5.56 17.14
CA PHE A 147 -3.90 -5.71 15.70
C PHE A 147 -3.71 -7.19 15.37
N PRO A 148 -4.78 -7.91 15.01
CA PRO A 148 -4.72 -9.34 14.74
C PRO A 148 -3.69 -9.73 13.68
N ILE A 149 -3.10 -10.92 13.82
CA ILE A 149 -2.04 -11.42 12.93
C ILE A 149 -2.59 -11.81 11.55
N LEU A 150 -3.81 -12.34 11.51
CA LEU A 150 -4.39 -12.94 10.31
C LEU A 150 -5.62 -12.18 9.84
N ALA A 151 -5.74 -12.04 8.52
CA ALA A 151 -6.97 -11.61 7.87
C ALA A 151 -7.69 -12.81 7.29
N VAL A 152 -8.96 -12.99 7.66
CA VAL A 152 -9.85 -14.02 7.12
C VAL A 152 -10.85 -13.40 6.17
N ARG A 153 -11.20 -14.07 5.09
CA ARG A 153 -12.24 -13.62 4.18
C ARG A 153 -13.61 -13.86 4.80
N ASN A 154 -14.36 -12.77 4.97
CA ASN A 154 -15.76 -12.86 5.41
C ASN A 154 -16.69 -13.33 4.26
N ALA A 155 -17.96 -13.53 4.57
CA ALA A 155 -18.98 -13.97 3.62
C ALA A 155 -19.13 -13.06 2.38
N ASN A 156 -18.73 -11.78 2.48
CA ASN A 156 -18.76 -10.81 1.38
C ASN A 156 -17.46 -10.83 0.54
N GLY A 157 -16.51 -11.73 0.84
CA GLY A 157 -15.22 -11.83 0.16
C GLY A 157 -14.23 -10.73 0.55
N ILE A 158 -14.51 -9.96 1.61
CA ILE A 158 -13.64 -8.91 2.14
C ILE A 158 -12.71 -9.51 3.20
N ASN A 159 -11.43 -9.14 3.15
CA ASN A 159 -10.47 -9.52 4.19
C ASN A 159 -10.75 -8.73 5.47
N ASP A 160 -10.98 -9.45 6.56
CA ASP A 160 -11.20 -8.91 7.89
C ASP A 160 -10.11 -9.41 8.85
N TRP A 161 -9.44 -8.49 9.53
CA TRP A 161 -8.41 -8.80 10.52
C TRP A 161 -9.08 -9.15 11.83
N THR A 162 -8.89 -10.38 12.30
CA THR A 162 -9.60 -10.90 13.47
C THR A 162 -8.73 -11.85 14.28
N ASN A 163 -8.94 -11.90 15.60
CA ASN A 163 -8.38 -12.92 16.47
C ASN A 163 -9.25 -14.19 16.49
N ASP A 164 -10.51 -14.08 16.06
CA ASP A 164 -11.43 -15.22 15.92
C ASP A 164 -11.15 -15.93 14.59
N ILE A 165 -10.21 -16.88 14.63
CA ILE A 165 -9.70 -17.59 13.45
C ILE A 165 -9.83 -19.12 13.56
N GLU A 166 -10.24 -19.68 14.70
CA GLU A 166 -10.48 -21.12 14.85
C GLU A 166 -11.55 -21.63 13.86
N GLY A 167 -11.34 -22.79 13.29
CA GLY A 167 -12.19 -23.38 12.28
C GLY A 167 -12.06 -22.76 10.88
N SER A 168 -11.26 -21.71 10.73
CA SER A 168 -11.06 -21.07 9.43
C SER A 168 -10.10 -21.87 8.55
N SER A 169 -10.41 -21.95 7.23
CA SER A 169 -9.47 -22.45 6.22
C SER A 169 -8.84 -21.29 5.48
N VAL A 170 -7.50 -21.23 5.47
CA VAL A 170 -6.73 -20.12 4.91
C VAL A 170 -5.54 -20.61 4.10
N ILE A 171 -5.17 -19.85 3.07
CA ILE A 171 -3.92 -20.05 2.33
C ILE A 171 -2.93 -18.98 2.79
N ILE A 172 -1.80 -19.42 3.33
CA ILE A 172 -0.73 -18.57 3.87
C ILE A 172 0.64 -19.05 3.41
N GLY A 173 1.63 -18.18 3.45
CA GLY A 173 3.02 -18.55 3.20
C GLY A 173 3.79 -18.80 4.50
N THR A 174 5.03 -19.21 4.33
CA THR A 174 5.95 -19.58 5.41
C THR A 174 6.04 -18.53 6.52
N GLN A 175 6.19 -17.24 6.15
CA GLN A 175 6.37 -16.18 7.16
C GLN A 175 5.10 -15.98 8.00
N THR A 176 3.93 -16.04 7.38
CA THR A 176 2.66 -15.86 8.10
C THR A 176 2.39 -17.05 9.04
N LEU A 177 2.71 -18.27 8.62
CA LEU A 177 2.59 -19.44 9.49
C LEU A 177 3.52 -19.33 10.70
N ASN A 178 4.80 -18.96 10.48
CA ASN A 178 5.74 -18.75 11.58
C ASN A 178 5.26 -17.66 12.54
N ASP A 179 4.73 -16.54 12.03
CA ASP A 179 4.18 -15.50 12.89
C ASP A 179 3.00 -16.00 13.75
N LEU A 180 2.13 -16.86 13.19
CA LEU A 180 1.01 -17.44 13.97
C LEU A 180 1.52 -18.36 15.07
N ILE A 181 2.58 -19.12 14.83
CA ILE A 181 3.21 -19.98 15.83
C ILE A 181 3.94 -19.15 16.90
N ASP A 182 4.74 -18.16 16.49
CA ASP A 182 5.62 -17.41 17.40
C ASP A 182 4.85 -16.45 18.33
N TRP A 183 3.74 -15.88 17.84
CA TRP A 183 2.99 -14.86 18.59
C TRP A 183 1.80 -15.42 19.38
N ASN A 184 1.43 -16.70 19.21
CA ASN A 184 0.43 -17.36 20.05
C ASN A 184 1.11 -18.30 21.06
N ASP A 185 0.44 -18.56 22.17
CA ASP A 185 0.94 -19.51 23.18
C ASP A 185 0.70 -20.96 22.74
N GLU A 186 -0.37 -21.20 21.96
CA GLU A 186 -0.72 -22.47 21.36
C GLU A 186 -1.34 -22.22 19.98
N PHE A 187 -0.85 -22.91 18.96
CA PHE A 187 -1.36 -22.83 17.60
C PHE A 187 -1.36 -24.22 16.96
N GLU A 188 -2.54 -24.82 16.82
CA GLU A 188 -2.72 -26.13 16.18
C GLU A 188 -3.41 -25.95 14.82
N TYR A 189 -2.96 -26.70 13.84
CA TYR A 189 -3.51 -26.64 12.49
C TYR A 189 -3.36 -27.96 11.74
N THR A 190 -4.27 -28.20 10.81
CA THR A 190 -4.25 -29.32 9.88
C THR A 190 -3.85 -28.83 8.49
N VAL A 191 -2.81 -29.47 7.92
CA VAL A 191 -2.35 -29.18 6.55
C VAL A 191 -3.27 -29.88 5.56
N ILE A 192 -3.77 -29.13 4.56
CA ILE A 192 -4.58 -29.66 3.48
C ILE A 192 -3.70 -29.97 2.26
N HIS A 193 -3.11 -28.95 1.66
CA HIS A 193 -2.15 -29.07 0.55
C HIS A 193 -1.42 -27.76 0.33
N GLY A 194 -0.39 -27.79 -0.51
CA GLY A 194 0.34 -26.57 -0.84
C GLY A 194 1.37 -26.76 -1.93
N TYR A 195 2.15 -25.71 -2.11
CA TYR A 195 3.28 -25.67 -3.05
C TYR A 195 4.53 -25.19 -2.32
N TYR A 196 5.66 -25.85 -2.60
CA TYR A 196 6.95 -25.53 -1.96
C TYR A 196 8.09 -25.46 -2.97
N TRP A 197 9.16 -24.80 -2.57
CA TRP A 197 10.45 -24.70 -3.25
C TRP A 197 11.52 -25.27 -2.32
N ASP A 198 12.45 -26.04 -2.84
CA ASP A 198 13.51 -26.75 -2.09
C ASP A 198 14.93 -26.55 -2.63
N GLU A 199 15.09 -25.69 -3.63
CA GLU A 199 16.40 -25.40 -4.23
C GLU A 199 17.08 -24.17 -3.60
N GLY A 200 16.58 -23.69 -2.43
CA GLY A 200 17.10 -22.52 -1.74
C GLY A 200 16.70 -21.19 -2.39
N PHE A 201 17.52 -20.18 -2.20
CA PHE A 201 17.21 -18.82 -2.59
C PHE A 201 18.30 -18.16 -3.41
N ASN A 202 17.91 -17.31 -4.35
CA ASN A 202 18.76 -16.27 -4.93
C ASN A 202 18.75 -15.05 -4.00
N THR A 203 19.87 -14.75 -3.36
CA THR A 203 19.98 -13.71 -2.33
C THR A 203 20.28 -12.31 -2.89
N HIS A 204 20.45 -12.15 -4.20
CA HIS A 204 20.86 -10.89 -4.82
C HIS A 204 19.85 -9.76 -4.66
N ILE A 205 18.60 -10.07 -4.28
CA ILE A 205 17.58 -9.04 -4.08
C ILE A 205 17.94 -8.08 -2.95
N SER A 206 18.53 -8.58 -1.86
CA SER A 206 18.96 -7.77 -0.72
C SER A 206 20.01 -6.73 -1.15
N SER A 207 21.13 -7.18 -1.71
CA SER A 207 22.20 -6.29 -2.16
C SER A 207 21.78 -5.32 -3.26
N THR A 208 20.90 -5.76 -4.18
CA THR A 208 20.37 -4.91 -5.26
C THR A 208 19.54 -3.76 -4.70
N ILE A 209 18.67 -4.03 -3.72
CA ILE A 209 17.84 -2.99 -3.10
C ILE A 209 18.67 -2.06 -2.22
N GLU A 210 19.64 -2.60 -1.48
CA GLU A 210 20.59 -1.80 -0.68
C GLU A 210 21.42 -0.86 -1.56
N GLU A 211 21.93 -1.31 -2.69
CA GLU A 211 22.65 -0.48 -3.66
C GLU A 211 21.76 0.68 -4.15
N MET A 212 20.51 0.40 -4.53
CA MET A 212 19.56 1.43 -4.96
C MET A 212 19.25 2.42 -3.83
N TYR A 213 19.09 1.95 -2.59
CA TYR A 213 18.84 2.80 -1.43
C TYR A 213 20.02 3.71 -1.11
N ASN A 214 21.22 3.17 -1.08
CA ASN A 214 22.46 3.92 -0.81
C ASN A 214 22.69 5.00 -1.88
N ARG A 215 22.43 4.67 -3.14
CA ARG A 215 22.51 5.64 -4.24
C ARG A 215 21.47 6.75 -4.12
N ARG A 216 20.24 6.39 -3.74
CA ARG A 216 19.21 7.39 -3.44
C ARG A 216 19.63 8.33 -2.32
N ASP A 217 20.17 7.79 -1.24
CA ASP A 217 20.59 8.58 -0.07
C ASP A 217 21.74 9.53 -0.41
N GLU A 218 22.71 9.09 -1.19
CA GLU A 218 23.79 9.93 -1.73
C GLU A 218 23.23 11.08 -2.57
N LEU A 219 22.33 10.79 -3.53
CA LEU A 219 21.69 11.80 -4.37
C LEU A 219 20.88 12.79 -3.54
N LYS A 220 20.17 12.31 -2.50
CA LYS A 220 19.39 13.14 -1.59
C LYS A 220 20.26 14.09 -0.79
N ARG A 221 21.41 13.61 -0.27
CA ARG A 221 22.37 14.45 0.46
C ARG A 221 22.96 15.55 -0.43
N ASN A 222 23.15 15.25 -1.70
CA ASN A 222 23.65 16.21 -2.69
C ASN A 222 22.57 17.12 -3.29
N GLY A 223 21.32 17.08 -2.78
CA GLY A 223 20.20 17.87 -3.29
C GLY A 223 19.77 17.51 -4.72
N ASN A 224 20.16 16.34 -5.23
CA ASN A 224 19.88 15.93 -6.60
C ASN A 224 18.46 15.34 -6.72
N PRO A 225 17.57 15.92 -7.56
CA PRO A 225 16.20 15.46 -7.71
C PRO A 225 16.08 14.03 -8.28
N ALA A 226 17.12 13.49 -8.90
CA ALA A 226 17.15 12.11 -9.39
C ALA A 226 16.91 11.07 -8.27
N GLN A 227 17.12 11.44 -6.99
CA GLN A 227 16.78 10.60 -5.84
C GLN A 227 15.31 10.13 -5.85
N LEU A 228 14.39 10.94 -6.40
CA LEU A 228 12.97 10.58 -6.52
C LEU A 228 12.74 9.40 -7.46
N ILE A 229 13.56 9.27 -8.50
CA ILE A 229 13.47 8.17 -9.46
C ILE A 229 13.82 6.85 -8.73
N PHE A 230 14.89 6.83 -7.96
CA PHE A 230 15.26 5.65 -7.16
C PHE A 230 14.17 5.29 -6.15
N LYS A 231 13.55 6.28 -5.48
CA LYS A 231 12.40 6.04 -4.60
C LYS A 231 11.24 5.37 -5.34
N LEU A 232 10.89 5.87 -6.51
CA LEU A 232 9.80 5.32 -7.33
C LEU A 232 10.13 3.90 -7.80
N LEU A 233 11.36 3.64 -8.24
CA LEU A 233 11.79 2.32 -8.71
C LEU A 233 11.74 1.28 -7.59
N MET A 234 12.28 1.56 -6.42
CA MET A 234 12.25 0.65 -5.28
C MET A 234 10.80 0.34 -4.84
N ASN A 235 9.93 1.36 -4.76
CA ASN A 235 8.55 1.17 -4.35
C ASN A 235 7.70 0.43 -5.41
N ALA A 236 8.04 0.59 -6.70
CA ALA A 236 7.33 -0.07 -7.78
C ALA A 236 7.73 -1.55 -7.97
N SER A 237 8.89 -1.96 -7.44
CA SER A 237 9.48 -3.27 -7.64
C SER A 237 8.56 -4.42 -7.24
N TYR A 238 8.07 -4.42 -6.01
CA TYR A 238 7.24 -5.50 -5.49
C TYR A 238 5.87 -5.56 -6.17
N GLY A 239 5.26 -4.39 -6.40
CA GLY A 239 3.93 -4.31 -7.00
C GLY A 239 3.89 -4.89 -8.42
N ARG A 240 4.99 -4.76 -9.17
CA ARG A 240 5.08 -5.34 -10.51
C ARG A 240 5.19 -6.86 -10.48
N CYS A 241 5.83 -7.46 -9.47
CA CYS A 241 5.88 -8.90 -9.29
C CYS A 241 4.47 -9.50 -9.15
N GLY A 242 3.57 -8.82 -8.41
CA GLY A 242 2.19 -9.25 -8.16
C GLY A 242 1.15 -8.62 -9.09
N LEU A 243 1.56 -7.99 -10.18
CA LEU A 243 0.61 -7.39 -11.12
C LEU A 243 -0.33 -8.46 -11.66
N LYS A 244 -1.65 -8.21 -11.56
CA LYS A 244 -2.63 -9.09 -12.19
C LYS A 244 -2.32 -9.17 -13.69
N PRO A 245 -2.27 -10.38 -14.28
CA PRO A 245 -2.22 -10.50 -15.73
C PRO A 245 -3.38 -9.70 -16.33
N ILE A 246 -3.12 -8.99 -17.42
CA ILE A 246 -4.20 -8.38 -18.18
C ILE A 246 -4.89 -9.55 -18.87
N ASP A 247 -6.03 -9.94 -18.34
CA ASP A 247 -6.79 -11.08 -18.84
C ASP A 247 -7.50 -10.76 -20.16
N ASP A 248 -7.79 -9.49 -20.37
CA ASP A 248 -8.54 -9.00 -21.51
C ASP A 248 -7.69 -8.02 -22.33
N THR A 249 -7.84 -8.08 -23.63
CA THR A 249 -7.20 -7.16 -24.57
C THR A 249 -8.25 -6.48 -25.44
N ASP A 250 -8.24 -5.16 -25.45
CA ASP A 250 -9.03 -4.38 -26.41
C ASP A 250 -8.33 -4.32 -27.75
N ILE A 251 -9.05 -4.72 -28.80
CA ILE A 251 -8.58 -4.65 -30.18
C ILE A 251 -9.55 -3.77 -30.97
N TYR A 252 -9.01 -2.83 -31.70
CA TYR A 252 -9.76 -1.93 -32.56
C TYR A 252 -9.58 -2.37 -34.01
N LEU A 253 -10.68 -2.65 -34.69
CA LEU A 253 -10.69 -3.22 -36.04
C LEU A 253 -11.48 -2.30 -36.98
N VAL A 254 -10.89 -2.03 -38.13
CA VAL A 254 -11.64 -1.43 -39.25
C VAL A 254 -12.69 -2.42 -39.78
N PRO A 255 -13.83 -1.96 -40.34
CA PRO A 255 -14.95 -2.83 -40.75
C PRO A 255 -14.54 -4.04 -41.61
N SER A 256 -13.56 -3.88 -42.48
CA SER A 256 -13.07 -4.96 -43.37
C SER A 256 -12.36 -6.11 -42.65
N GLN A 257 -11.90 -5.89 -41.43
CA GLN A 257 -11.14 -6.88 -40.63
C GLN A 257 -12.01 -7.63 -39.63
N VAL A 258 -13.19 -7.09 -39.29
CA VAL A 258 -14.04 -7.56 -38.18
C VAL A 258 -14.39 -9.04 -38.37
N ASN A 259 -15.01 -9.42 -39.47
CA ASN A 259 -15.50 -10.79 -39.68
C ASN A 259 -14.37 -11.83 -39.59
N ARG A 260 -13.22 -11.53 -40.21
CA ARG A 260 -12.05 -12.41 -40.15
C ARG A 260 -11.51 -12.56 -38.72
N TYR A 261 -11.46 -11.44 -37.99
CA TYR A 261 -10.98 -11.49 -36.60
C TYR A 261 -11.95 -12.26 -35.69
N LEU A 262 -13.25 -12.02 -35.81
CA LEU A 262 -14.28 -12.71 -35.02
C LEU A 262 -14.26 -14.22 -35.31
N ALA A 263 -14.16 -14.63 -36.54
CA ALA A 263 -14.08 -16.04 -36.91
C ALA A 263 -12.86 -16.75 -36.30
N ASN A 264 -11.69 -16.09 -36.30
CA ASN A 264 -10.45 -16.67 -35.81
C ASN A 264 -10.29 -16.64 -34.27
N ASN A 265 -11.13 -15.91 -33.54
CA ASN A 265 -11.00 -15.68 -32.08
C ASN A 265 -12.32 -15.86 -31.34
N HIS A 266 -13.31 -16.52 -31.94
CA HIS A 266 -14.67 -16.63 -31.40
C HIS A 266 -14.73 -17.19 -29.97
N ASP A 267 -13.83 -18.11 -29.62
CA ASP A 267 -13.69 -18.75 -28.31
C ASP A 267 -13.22 -17.81 -27.20
N ARG A 268 -12.66 -16.65 -27.58
CA ARG A 268 -12.07 -15.69 -26.63
C ARG A 268 -12.76 -14.35 -26.59
N ILE A 269 -13.78 -14.13 -27.43
CA ILE A 269 -14.50 -12.86 -27.51
C ILE A 269 -15.42 -12.72 -26.32
N LYS A 270 -15.24 -11.64 -25.57
CA LYS A 270 -16.09 -11.28 -24.41
C LYS A 270 -17.13 -10.21 -24.75
N ARG A 271 -16.76 -9.25 -25.60
CA ARG A 271 -17.63 -8.12 -25.93
C ARG A 271 -17.24 -7.51 -27.26
N ILE A 272 -18.26 -7.06 -28.00
CA ILE A 272 -18.13 -6.35 -29.26
C ILE A 272 -18.89 -5.02 -29.16
N ASN A 273 -18.23 -3.91 -29.51
CA ASN A 273 -18.85 -2.59 -29.55
C ASN A 273 -18.50 -1.92 -30.88
N ILE A 274 -19.48 -1.42 -31.58
CA ILE A 274 -19.29 -0.59 -32.79
C ILE A 274 -19.07 0.86 -32.30
N MET A 275 -17.99 1.47 -32.75
CA MET A 275 -17.58 2.81 -32.38
C MET A 275 -18.28 3.84 -33.31
N PRO A 276 -18.42 5.11 -32.89
CA PRO A 276 -19.04 6.16 -33.69
C PRO A 276 -18.36 6.42 -35.04
N ASN A 277 -17.07 6.15 -35.15
CA ASN A 277 -16.29 6.26 -36.39
C ASN A 277 -16.45 5.05 -37.33
N GLY A 278 -17.28 4.07 -36.98
CA GLY A 278 -17.48 2.84 -37.74
C GLY A 278 -16.52 1.70 -37.45
N ASP A 279 -15.45 1.93 -36.65
CA ASP A 279 -14.55 0.87 -36.19
C ASP A 279 -15.25 -0.02 -35.16
N THR A 280 -14.73 -1.24 -35.00
CA THR A 280 -15.25 -2.18 -34.01
C THR A 280 -14.21 -2.44 -32.92
N ARG A 281 -14.60 -2.15 -31.66
CA ARG A 281 -13.82 -2.53 -30.49
C ARG A 281 -14.21 -3.94 -30.06
N VAL A 282 -13.27 -4.85 -30.00
CA VAL A 282 -13.48 -6.22 -29.54
C VAL A 282 -12.68 -6.45 -28.27
N LEU A 283 -13.36 -6.80 -27.19
CA LEU A 283 -12.73 -7.23 -25.94
C LEU A 283 -12.52 -8.75 -26.02
N THR A 284 -11.25 -9.17 -25.97
CA THR A 284 -10.86 -10.56 -26.13
C THR A 284 -10.08 -11.04 -24.91
N ALA A 285 -10.42 -12.22 -24.40
CA ALA A 285 -9.68 -12.88 -23.32
C ALA A 285 -8.27 -13.28 -23.77
N LYS A 286 -7.30 -13.11 -22.87
CA LYS A 286 -5.93 -13.55 -23.11
C LYS A 286 -5.83 -15.08 -23.00
N PRO A 287 -5.05 -15.77 -23.84
CA PRO A 287 -4.81 -17.20 -23.69
C PRO A 287 -4.19 -17.54 -22.34
N ILE A 288 -4.68 -18.60 -21.69
CA ILE A 288 -4.28 -19.01 -20.34
C ILE A 288 -2.76 -19.28 -20.22
N ASN A 289 -2.12 -19.75 -21.28
CA ASN A 289 -0.68 -20.03 -21.33
C ASN A 289 0.20 -18.77 -21.34
N ARG A 290 -0.37 -17.58 -21.34
CA ARG A 290 0.34 -16.28 -21.23
C ARG A 290 0.16 -15.59 -19.88
N HIS A 291 -0.44 -16.28 -18.90
CA HIS A 291 -0.68 -15.78 -17.54
C HIS A 291 0.48 -16.18 -16.62
N PHE A 292 1.66 -15.60 -16.86
CA PHE A 292 2.85 -15.81 -16.01
C PHE A 292 3.15 -14.57 -15.21
N ASN A 293 3.52 -14.72 -13.93
CA ASN A 293 4.09 -13.66 -13.13
C ASN A 293 4.89 -14.19 -11.93
N GLN A 294 5.43 -13.27 -11.13
CA GLN A 294 6.23 -13.56 -9.93
C GLN A 294 5.39 -13.38 -8.65
N GLN A 295 4.14 -13.84 -8.66
CA GLN A 295 3.21 -13.65 -7.55
C GLN A 295 3.74 -14.20 -6.22
N HIS A 296 4.45 -15.31 -6.23
CA HIS A 296 5.06 -15.89 -5.04
C HIS A 296 6.05 -14.91 -4.39
N VAL A 297 6.88 -14.23 -5.18
CA VAL A 297 7.81 -13.20 -4.67
C VAL A 297 7.06 -12.01 -4.11
N ALA A 298 6.01 -11.53 -4.80
CA ALA A 298 5.19 -10.44 -4.30
C ALA A 298 4.52 -10.79 -2.96
N SER A 299 3.98 -12.00 -2.84
CA SER A 299 3.36 -12.49 -1.60
C SER A 299 4.38 -12.61 -0.46
N MET A 300 5.58 -13.13 -0.74
CA MET A 300 6.69 -13.18 0.24
C MET A 300 7.08 -11.80 0.76
N ILE A 301 7.21 -10.80 -0.13
CA ILE A 301 7.53 -9.43 0.26
C ILE A 301 6.42 -8.84 1.14
N LEU A 302 5.16 -9.06 0.80
CA LEU A 302 4.01 -8.61 1.60
C LEU A 302 3.96 -9.28 2.97
N GLU A 303 4.24 -10.58 3.04
CA GLU A 303 4.31 -11.31 4.31
C GLU A 303 5.46 -10.79 5.19
N LYS A 304 6.64 -10.60 4.61
CA LYS A 304 7.78 -10.04 5.33
C LYS A 304 7.53 -8.61 5.79
N ALA A 305 6.90 -7.76 4.97
CA ALA A 305 6.51 -6.41 5.36
C ALA A 305 5.55 -6.42 6.56
N LYS A 306 4.54 -7.29 6.55
CA LYS A 306 3.63 -7.48 7.68
C LYS A 306 4.35 -8.01 8.92
N HIS A 307 5.26 -8.96 8.79
CA HIS A 307 6.09 -9.45 9.87
C HIS A 307 6.89 -8.33 10.55
N LEU A 308 7.52 -7.45 9.76
CA LEU A 308 8.26 -6.30 10.29
C LEU A 308 7.38 -5.33 11.07
N MET A 309 6.15 -5.11 10.64
CA MET A 309 5.20 -4.27 11.38
C MET A 309 4.64 -4.98 12.62
N ARG A 310 4.36 -6.29 12.55
CA ARG A 310 3.88 -7.09 13.69
C ARG A 310 4.83 -7.04 14.88
N LYS A 311 6.14 -7.13 14.64
CA LYS A 311 7.15 -6.98 15.70
C LYS A 311 6.96 -5.70 16.50
N VAL A 312 6.52 -4.62 15.86
CA VAL A 312 6.28 -3.33 16.51
C VAL A 312 4.88 -3.27 17.13
N LEU A 313 3.86 -3.70 16.39
CA LEU A 313 2.46 -3.63 16.83
C LEU A 313 2.13 -4.52 18.04
N LEU A 314 2.79 -5.68 18.15
CA LEU A 314 2.40 -6.73 19.10
C LEU A 314 3.33 -6.83 20.31
N ILE A 315 4.53 -6.28 20.26
CA ILE A 315 5.57 -6.53 21.26
C ILE A 315 5.16 -6.06 22.67
N GLN A 316 4.55 -4.89 22.78
CA GLN A 316 4.10 -4.36 24.09
C GLN A 316 3.03 -5.26 24.71
N GLN A 317 2.07 -5.77 23.91
CA GLN A 317 1.07 -6.73 24.39
C GLN A 317 1.72 -8.08 24.74
N ARG A 318 2.68 -8.55 23.95
CA ARG A 318 3.38 -9.83 24.21
C ARG A 318 4.19 -9.81 25.51
N VAL A 319 4.85 -8.68 25.83
CA VAL A 319 5.60 -8.51 27.08
C VAL A 319 4.73 -8.00 28.24
N GLN A 320 3.42 -7.90 28.03
CA GLN A 320 2.45 -7.43 29.03
C GLN A 320 2.79 -6.05 29.60
N SER A 321 3.23 -5.13 28.73
CA SER A 321 3.52 -3.75 29.11
C SER A 321 2.28 -3.05 29.65
N PRO A 322 2.41 -2.22 30.70
CA PRO A 322 1.30 -1.37 31.17
C PRO A 322 0.85 -0.32 30.14
N LEU A 323 1.69 -0.01 29.14
CA LEU A 323 1.37 0.88 28.02
C LEU A 323 0.90 0.11 26.77
N ALA A 324 0.77 -1.21 26.84
CA ALA A 324 0.11 -1.99 25.81
C ALA A 324 -1.32 -1.45 25.57
N GLY A 325 -1.74 -1.36 24.30
CA GLY A 325 -3.02 -0.76 23.92
C GLY A 325 -2.97 0.75 23.68
N ASN A 326 -1.80 1.39 23.75
CA ASN A 326 -1.61 2.79 23.38
C ASN A 326 -1.11 2.98 21.92
N ILE A 327 -1.19 1.94 21.09
CA ILE A 327 -1.16 2.03 19.61
C ILE A 327 -2.63 2.08 19.17
N TYR A 328 -3.02 3.13 18.47
CA TYR A 328 -4.43 3.40 18.17
C TYR A 328 -4.83 3.09 16.73
N TYR A 329 -3.88 3.26 15.79
CA TYR A 329 -4.14 3.09 14.38
C TYR A 329 -2.88 2.65 13.64
N THR A 330 -3.04 1.89 12.58
CA THR A 330 -1.96 1.54 11.64
C THR A 330 -2.45 1.67 10.19
N ASP A 331 -1.57 2.15 9.31
CA ASP A 331 -1.82 2.21 7.87
C ASP A 331 -0.62 1.69 7.08
N THR A 332 -0.51 0.38 7.02
CA THR A 332 0.52 -0.34 6.26
C THR A 332 1.92 -0.23 6.85
N ASP A 333 2.52 0.95 6.86
CA ASP A 333 3.88 1.28 7.28
C ASP A 333 3.94 2.34 8.38
N SER A 334 2.80 2.90 8.78
CA SER A 334 2.72 3.86 9.87
C SER A 334 1.89 3.37 11.05
N ILE A 335 2.18 3.95 12.22
CA ILE A 335 1.43 3.72 13.46
C ILE A 335 1.16 5.04 14.17
N HIS A 336 -0.07 5.22 14.65
CA HIS A 336 -0.41 6.27 15.61
C HIS A 336 -0.30 5.70 17.03
N ILE A 337 0.64 6.22 17.80
CA ILE A 337 1.02 5.72 19.13
C ILE A 337 1.16 6.88 20.11
N SER A 338 0.79 6.68 21.40
CA SER A 338 1.06 7.71 22.39
C SER A 338 2.57 7.91 22.59
N ARG A 339 2.97 9.14 22.89
CA ARG A 339 4.38 9.53 23.04
C ARG A 339 5.10 8.71 24.13
N ASP A 340 4.44 8.46 25.24
CA ASP A 340 4.95 7.63 26.34
C ASP A 340 5.13 6.17 25.94
N ALA A 341 4.15 5.60 25.23
CA ALA A 341 4.25 4.25 24.69
C ALA A 341 5.32 4.11 23.62
N TRP A 342 5.58 5.15 22.82
CA TRP A 342 6.68 5.14 21.85
C TRP A 342 8.04 5.05 22.54
N VAL A 343 8.27 5.87 23.58
CA VAL A 343 9.53 5.85 24.35
C VAL A 343 9.77 4.48 25.00
N GLU A 344 8.72 3.88 25.55
CA GLU A 344 8.81 2.52 26.11
C GLU A 344 9.10 1.49 25.02
N LEU A 345 8.40 1.57 23.89
CA LEU A 345 8.58 0.67 22.75
C LEU A 345 10.02 0.70 22.22
N GLU A 346 10.65 1.88 22.10
CA GLU A 346 12.05 2.02 21.74
C GLU A 346 12.99 1.35 22.74
N SER A 347 12.70 1.48 24.05
CA SER A 347 13.47 0.82 25.09
C SER A 347 13.36 -0.70 25.00
N ILE A 348 12.14 -1.23 24.85
CA ILE A 348 11.90 -2.66 24.68
C ILE A 348 12.62 -3.18 23.42
N TRP A 349 12.50 -2.45 22.32
CA TRP A 349 13.13 -2.80 21.03
C TRP A 349 14.66 -2.83 21.14
N SER A 350 15.25 -1.80 21.74
CA SER A 350 16.70 -1.70 21.93
C SER A 350 17.24 -2.84 22.78
N ASN A 351 16.53 -3.20 23.86
CA ASN A 351 16.89 -4.30 24.73
C ASN A 351 16.82 -5.67 24.02
N LEU A 352 15.83 -5.89 23.16
CA LEU A 352 15.64 -7.16 22.49
C LEU A 352 16.49 -7.34 21.24
N HIS A 353 16.73 -6.25 20.50
CA HIS A 353 17.35 -6.31 19.19
C HIS A 353 18.73 -5.64 19.10
N GLY A 354 19.16 -4.90 20.14
CA GLY A 354 20.42 -4.16 20.15
C GLY A 354 20.50 -3.03 19.12
N THR A 355 19.35 -2.57 18.59
CA THR A 355 19.26 -1.54 17.54
C THR A 355 18.26 -0.48 17.90
N GLN A 356 18.38 0.71 17.30
CA GLN A 356 17.40 1.79 17.46
C GLN A 356 16.22 1.58 16.51
N LEU A 357 15.02 1.77 17.00
CA LEU A 357 13.79 1.69 16.22
C LEU A 357 13.59 2.94 15.36
N GLU A 358 13.87 4.13 15.93
CA GLU A 358 13.83 5.41 15.23
C GLU A 358 15.18 5.76 14.58
N GLY A 359 15.13 6.41 13.41
CA GLY A 359 16.35 6.87 12.76
C GLY A 359 16.20 7.19 11.27
N LYS A 360 17.36 7.25 10.59
CA LYS A 360 17.45 7.64 9.17
C LYS A 360 17.71 6.47 8.23
N LYS A 361 17.98 5.28 8.75
CA LYS A 361 18.29 4.09 7.95
C LYS A 361 17.04 3.45 7.39
N LEU A 362 17.22 2.60 6.38
CA LEU A 362 16.18 1.76 5.81
C LEU A 362 15.51 0.92 6.91
N GLY A 363 14.21 0.92 6.97
CA GLY A 363 13.44 0.16 7.95
C GLY A 363 13.29 0.77 9.35
N GLN A 364 13.96 1.90 9.64
CA GLN A 364 13.72 2.64 10.87
C GLN A 364 12.50 3.55 10.75
N PHE A 365 11.92 3.89 11.88
CA PHE A 365 10.76 4.81 11.95
C PHE A 365 11.20 6.27 12.01
N HIS A 366 10.28 7.15 11.67
CA HIS A 366 10.40 8.60 11.82
C HIS A 366 9.01 9.22 11.96
N SER A 367 8.92 10.39 12.57
CA SER A 367 7.68 11.15 12.61
C SER A 367 7.27 11.58 11.20
N ASP A 368 6.01 11.36 10.82
CA ASP A 368 5.44 11.72 9.51
C ASP A 368 4.56 12.95 9.58
N PHE A 369 4.32 13.54 10.75
CA PHE A 369 3.60 14.79 10.84
C PHE A 369 4.38 15.93 10.22
N GLU A 370 3.89 16.42 9.10
CA GLU A 370 4.42 17.58 8.39
C GLU A 370 3.36 18.69 8.30
N MET A 371 3.82 19.93 8.16
CA MET A 371 2.92 21.06 7.92
C MET A 371 2.29 21.08 6.54
N SER A 372 2.84 20.35 5.57
CA SER A 372 2.28 20.22 4.23
C SER A 372 0.99 19.39 4.26
N GLY A 373 -0.09 19.95 3.69
CA GLY A 373 -1.41 19.26 3.69
C GLY A 373 -2.16 19.38 5.01
N THR A 374 -1.83 20.36 5.84
CA THR A 374 -2.58 20.72 7.05
C THR A 374 -3.51 21.91 6.83
N TYR A 375 -4.49 22.04 7.70
CA TYR A 375 -5.54 23.05 7.66
C TYR A 375 -5.63 23.76 9.01
N GLN A 376 -6.24 24.93 9.01
CA GLN A 376 -6.56 25.70 10.22
C GLN A 376 -7.97 26.28 10.11
N ILE A 377 -8.57 26.62 11.24
CA ILE A 377 -9.83 27.34 11.26
C ILE A 377 -9.53 28.84 11.29
N LYS A 378 -10.06 29.59 10.32
CA LYS A 378 -9.96 31.03 10.24
C LYS A 378 -11.30 31.60 9.80
N ASP A 379 -11.82 32.57 10.55
CA ASP A 379 -13.13 33.21 10.29
C ASP A 379 -14.25 32.19 10.09
N GLN A 380 -14.33 31.18 10.96
CA GLN A 380 -15.29 30.07 10.91
C GLN A 380 -15.23 29.24 9.61
N LYS A 381 -14.04 29.15 9.00
CA LYS A 381 -13.78 28.34 7.80
C LYS A 381 -12.52 27.52 7.99
N LEU A 382 -12.60 26.26 7.58
CA LEU A 382 -11.44 25.40 7.43
C LEU A 382 -10.70 25.78 6.14
N VAL A 383 -9.47 26.22 6.27
CA VAL A 383 -8.64 26.70 5.15
C VAL A 383 -7.26 26.04 5.19
N PRO A 384 -6.58 25.89 4.02
CA PRO A 384 -5.19 25.43 4.01
C PRO A 384 -4.31 26.32 4.89
N THR A 385 -3.39 25.72 5.63
CA THR A 385 -2.48 26.51 6.47
C THR A 385 -1.36 27.14 5.67
N TYR A 386 -1.06 28.40 6.00
CA TYR A 386 0.09 29.17 5.50
C TYR A 386 1.03 29.58 6.64
N ILE A 387 0.94 28.91 7.79
CA ILE A 387 1.79 29.23 8.94
C ILE A 387 3.25 29.02 8.57
N ASP A 388 4.08 30.04 8.85
CA ASP A 388 5.52 29.94 8.66
C ASP A 388 6.08 28.83 9.56
N LYS A 389 6.80 27.87 8.95
CA LYS A 389 7.52 26.82 9.69
C LYS A 389 8.44 27.38 10.79
N SER A 390 8.86 28.64 10.68
CA SER A 390 9.67 29.31 11.69
C SER A 390 8.93 29.51 13.02
N LEU A 391 7.60 29.61 13.03
CA LEU A 391 6.79 29.75 14.24
C LEU A 391 6.73 28.43 15.04
N LEU A 392 6.95 27.29 14.38
CA LEU A 392 6.99 25.96 15.01
C LEU A 392 8.43 25.48 15.26
N LYS A 393 9.43 26.36 15.21
CA LYS A 393 10.82 26.01 15.47
C LYS A 393 10.98 25.40 16.86
N GLY A 394 11.49 24.18 16.88
CA GLY A 394 12.07 23.52 18.05
C GLY A 394 11.21 22.52 18.77
N GLY A 395 10.24 21.92 18.12
CA GLY A 395 9.52 20.74 18.58
C GLY A 395 8.92 20.01 17.41
N ASP A 396 8.97 18.68 17.45
CA ASP A 396 8.26 17.87 16.48
C ASP A 396 6.76 18.07 16.66
N LEU A 397 6.00 18.04 15.57
CA LEU A 397 4.55 18.06 15.62
C LEU A 397 4.06 16.76 16.25
N PHE A 398 3.02 16.85 17.03
CA PHE A 398 2.27 15.72 17.55
C PHE A 398 0.77 16.01 17.51
N SER A 399 -0.04 14.98 17.53
CA SER A 399 -1.50 15.10 17.62
C SER A 399 -1.89 15.11 19.10
N LYS A 400 -2.55 16.18 19.56
CA LYS A 400 -3.11 16.23 20.91
C LYS A 400 -4.49 15.58 21.01
N LYS A 401 -5.10 15.29 19.84
CA LYS A 401 -6.39 14.62 19.75
C LYS A 401 -6.51 13.89 18.42
N LEU A 402 -6.83 12.61 18.49
CA LEU A 402 -7.00 11.73 17.35
C LEU A 402 -8.44 11.21 17.29
N TYR A 403 -9.05 11.35 16.11
CA TYR A 403 -10.33 10.74 15.75
C TYR A 403 -10.08 9.69 14.68
N VAL A 404 -10.44 8.44 14.91
CA VAL A 404 -10.40 7.40 13.90
C VAL A 404 -11.78 6.84 13.67
N CYS A 405 -12.32 7.02 12.48
CA CYS A 405 -13.63 6.48 12.10
C CYS A 405 -13.50 5.06 11.52
N GLY A 406 -12.34 4.73 10.94
CA GLY A 406 -12.08 3.45 10.27
C GLY A 406 -10.89 3.50 9.33
N LYS A 407 -10.81 2.51 8.44
CA LYS A 407 -9.69 2.35 7.48
C LYS A 407 -9.53 3.60 6.59
N LYS A 408 -8.41 4.31 6.71
CA LYS A 408 -8.09 5.56 5.98
C LYS A 408 -9.14 6.66 6.19
N ALA A 409 -9.69 6.74 7.40
CA ALA A 409 -10.64 7.76 7.81
C ALA A 409 -10.31 8.21 9.22
N TYR A 410 -9.56 9.31 9.34
CA TYR A 410 -9.09 9.84 10.62
C TYR A 410 -8.87 11.35 10.54
N LEU A 411 -8.82 11.99 11.72
CA LEU A 411 -8.47 13.39 11.92
C LEU A 411 -7.48 13.49 13.07
N ASP A 412 -6.36 14.16 12.82
CA ASP A 412 -5.39 14.59 13.82
C ASP A 412 -5.52 16.08 14.11
N VAL A 413 -5.52 16.44 15.38
CA VAL A 413 -5.42 17.82 15.85
C VAL A 413 -3.97 18.06 16.27
N LEU A 414 -3.18 18.64 15.39
CA LEU A 414 -1.74 18.79 15.53
C LEU A 414 -1.38 20.06 16.28
N THR A 415 -0.33 19.97 17.08
CA THR A 415 0.31 21.09 17.77
C THR A 415 1.80 20.78 18.00
N SER A 416 2.51 21.66 18.68
CA SER A 416 3.89 21.45 19.16
C SER A 416 4.00 21.80 20.63
N ASP A 417 5.03 21.33 21.33
CA ASP A 417 5.22 21.61 22.77
C ASP A 417 5.28 23.13 23.08
N LYS A 418 5.81 23.93 22.13
CA LYS A 418 5.91 25.38 22.30
C LYS A 418 4.61 26.14 22.09
N ASN A 419 3.69 25.58 21.30
CA ASN A 419 2.46 26.26 20.85
C ASN A 419 1.21 25.46 21.19
N ARG A 420 1.26 24.61 22.22
CA ARG A 420 0.19 23.66 22.59
C ARG A 420 -1.20 24.31 22.70
N ASP A 421 -1.26 25.51 23.27
CA ASP A 421 -2.51 26.22 23.55
C ASP A 421 -2.83 27.31 22.50
N GLU A 422 -1.88 27.65 21.61
CA GLU A 422 -2.01 28.76 20.70
C GLU A 422 -2.32 28.36 19.27
N VAL A 423 -1.87 27.16 18.85
CA VAL A 423 -1.97 26.70 17.46
C VAL A 423 -2.57 25.31 17.38
N GLU A 424 -3.65 25.22 16.63
CA GLU A 424 -4.24 23.95 16.20
C GLU A 424 -4.15 23.86 14.68
N LEU A 425 -3.54 22.77 14.21
CA LEU A 425 -3.51 22.39 12.81
C LEU A 425 -4.28 21.09 12.64
N TYR A 426 -4.97 20.96 11.54
CA TYR A 426 -5.79 19.80 11.25
C TYR A 426 -5.21 19.00 10.09
N HIS A 427 -4.95 17.72 10.31
CA HIS A 427 -4.59 16.77 9.29
C HIS A 427 -5.66 15.68 9.22
N PHE A 428 -6.26 15.46 8.07
CA PHE A 428 -7.37 14.50 7.97
C PHE A 428 -7.33 13.69 6.68
N ARG A 429 -7.93 12.51 6.75
CA ARG A 429 -8.20 11.63 5.64
C ARG A 429 -9.62 11.08 5.74
N LEU A 430 -10.29 10.97 4.61
CA LEU A 430 -11.59 10.33 4.52
C LEU A 430 -11.66 9.52 3.22
N LYS A 431 -11.47 8.21 3.35
CA LYS A 431 -11.36 7.30 2.20
C LYS A 431 -12.50 7.45 1.20
N GLY A 432 -12.16 7.71 -0.06
CA GLY A 432 -13.11 7.84 -1.16
C GLY A 432 -13.79 9.20 -1.27
N ILE A 433 -13.49 10.13 -0.37
CA ILE A 433 -13.95 11.51 -0.41
C ILE A 433 -12.73 12.42 -0.61
N SER A 434 -12.81 13.37 -1.55
CA SER A 434 -11.73 14.33 -1.76
C SER A 434 -11.65 15.32 -0.60
N GLU A 435 -10.43 15.80 -0.29
CA GLU A 435 -10.22 16.83 0.75
C GLU A 435 -11.09 18.06 0.48
N SER A 436 -11.21 18.49 -0.77
CA SER A 436 -12.07 19.62 -1.16
C SER A 436 -13.55 19.41 -0.82
N ALA A 437 -14.06 18.18 -0.94
CA ALA A 437 -15.45 17.87 -0.57
C ALA A 437 -15.65 17.85 0.96
N VAL A 438 -14.65 17.39 1.71
CA VAL A 438 -14.68 17.46 3.19
C VAL A 438 -14.66 18.92 3.65
N ILE A 439 -13.77 19.74 3.09
CA ILE A 439 -13.65 21.17 3.41
C ILE A 439 -14.96 21.90 3.08
N HIS A 440 -15.52 21.66 1.91
CA HIS A 440 -16.78 22.29 1.50
C HIS A 440 -17.90 21.97 2.50
N LYS A 441 -18.10 20.68 2.81
CA LYS A 441 -19.11 20.26 3.80
C LYS A 441 -18.86 20.84 5.18
N CYS A 442 -17.59 20.82 5.63
CA CYS A 442 -17.20 21.38 6.94
C CYS A 442 -17.54 22.87 7.03
N ASN A 443 -17.24 23.65 5.99
CA ASN A 443 -17.49 25.08 5.96
C ASN A 443 -18.97 25.44 5.86
N GLU A 444 -19.75 24.68 5.10
CA GLU A 444 -21.18 24.96 4.88
C GLU A 444 -22.07 24.49 6.05
N GLU A 445 -21.77 23.33 6.63
CA GLU A 445 -22.68 22.68 7.60
C GLU A 445 -22.14 22.73 9.05
N TYR A 446 -20.81 22.94 9.27
CA TYR A 446 -20.17 22.90 10.56
C TYR A 446 -19.42 24.19 10.90
N ALA A 447 -19.62 25.27 10.14
CA ALA A 447 -18.91 26.56 10.36
C ALA A 447 -17.38 26.41 10.50
N GLY A 448 -16.79 25.50 9.74
CA GLY A 448 -15.36 25.18 9.76
C GLY A 448 -14.91 24.23 10.86
N ASP A 449 -15.78 23.81 11.76
CA ASP A 449 -15.44 22.86 12.85
C ASP A 449 -15.32 21.42 12.32
N ILE A 450 -14.11 21.06 11.94
CA ILE A 450 -13.79 19.72 11.44
C ILE A 450 -13.86 18.65 12.54
N GLN A 451 -13.66 19.02 13.81
CA GLN A 451 -13.76 18.09 14.93
C GLN A 451 -15.22 17.63 15.13
N ALA A 452 -16.18 18.56 15.06
CA ALA A 452 -17.61 18.24 15.12
C ALA A 452 -18.04 17.31 13.96
N LEU A 453 -17.55 17.55 12.74
CA LEU A 453 -17.79 16.68 11.59
C LEU A 453 -17.30 15.24 11.84
N TYR A 454 -16.08 15.08 12.39
CA TYR A 454 -15.54 13.74 12.68
C TYR A 454 -16.19 13.08 13.90
N GLN A 455 -16.65 13.83 14.88
CA GLN A 455 -17.47 13.30 15.98
C GLN A 455 -18.78 12.68 15.46
N ASP A 456 -19.45 13.36 14.54
CA ASP A 456 -20.66 12.85 13.90
C ASP A 456 -20.39 11.58 13.07
N LEU A 457 -19.24 11.51 12.37
CA LEU A 457 -18.82 10.29 11.66
C LEU A 457 -18.57 9.13 12.62
N ILE A 458 -17.89 9.37 13.75
CA ILE A 458 -17.64 8.36 14.80
C ILE A 458 -18.95 7.90 15.44
N ALA A 459 -19.90 8.80 15.63
CA ALA A 459 -21.25 8.48 16.14
C ALA A 459 -22.07 7.60 15.17
N GLY A 460 -21.56 7.36 13.95
CA GLY A 460 -22.23 6.55 12.93
C GLY A 460 -23.27 7.31 12.13
N ASN A 461 -23.26 8.64 12.18
CA ASN A 461 -24.19 9.46 11.42
C ASN A 461 -23.92 9.30 9.89
N ARG A 462 -24.99 9.20 9.14
CA ARG A 462 -24.91 9.11 7.68
C ARG A 462 -24.65 10.49 7.08
N MET A 463 -23.54 10.64 6.34
CA MET A 463 -23.15 11.91 5.76
C MET A 463 -23.03 11.84 4.25
N LYS A 464 -23.58 12.84 3.57
CA LYS A 464 -23.51 13.03 2.13
C LYS A 464 -22.43 14.06 1.79
N PHE A 465 -21.54 13.71 0.84
CA PHE A 465 -20.50 14.57 0.30
C PHE A 465 -20.68 14.73 -1.20
N THR A 466 -20.53 15.95 -1.70
CA THR A 466 -20.58 16.24 -3.14
C THR A 466 -19.15 16.33 -3.70
N LEU A 467 -18.78 15.38 -4.53
CA LEU A 467 -17.52 15.36 -5.25
C LEU A 467 -17.66 16.15 -6.54
N THR A 468 -16.87 17.19 -6.73
CA THR A 468 -16.84 18.02 -7.93
C THR A 468 -15.65 17.67 -8.83
N GLY A 469 -15.71 17.98 -10.12
CA GLY A 469 -14.61 17.79 -11.04
C GLY A 469 -14.38 16.34 -11.47
N MET A 470 -15.33 15.45 -11.25
CA MET A 470 -15.27 14.08 -11.75
C MET A 470 -15.43 14.04 -13.27
N PHE A 471 -14.57 13.30 -13.96
CA PHE A 471 -14.71 13.12 -15.40
C PHE A 471 -15.57 11.88 -15.71
N LYS A 472 -16.57 12.06 -16.57
CA LYS A 472 -17.32 10.94 -17.17
C LYS A 472 -17.18 10.98 -18.68
N THR A 473 -16.90 9.82 -19.27
CA THR A 473 -16.88 9.64 -20.71
C THR A 473 -18.29 9.28 -21.18
N GLY A 474 -18.85 10.08 -22.09
CA GLY A 474 -20.10 9.78 -22.76
C GLY A 474 -19.95 8.61 -23.74
N LEU A 475 -21.08 8.02 -24.16
CA LEU A 475 -21.08 6.96 -25.18
C LEU A 475 -20.54 7.44 -26.54
N ASP A 476 -20.63 8.74 -26.78
CA ASP A 476 -20.11 9.46 -27.96
C ASP A 476 -18.61 9.80 -27.86
N GLY A 477 -17.92 9.35 -26.81
CA GLY A 477 -16.50 9.66 -26.56
C GLY A 477 -16.26 11.05 -25.96
N THR A 478 -17.30 11.86 -25.72
CA THR A 478 -17.13 13.15 -25.05
C THR A 478 -16.75 12.97 -23.59
N ILE A 479 -15.88 13.85 -23.08
CA ILE A 479 -15.53 13.90 -21.65
C ILE A 479 -16.27 15.07 -21.04
N LYS A 480 -17.07 14.81 -20.01
CA LYS A 480 -17.81 15.82 -19.27
C LYS A 480 -17.36 15.84 -17.81
N THR A 481 -17.20 17.03 -17.26
CA THR A 481 -17.03 17.21 -15.82
C THR A 481 -18.40 17.09 -15.15
N VAL A 482 -18.51 16.24 -14.16
CA VAL A 482 -19.75 16.00 -13.42
C VAL A 482 -19.51 16.10 -11.92
N SER A 483 -20.56 16.47 -11.18
CA SER A 483 -20.58 16.31 -9.73
C SER A 483 -21.26 14.99 -9.38
N GLN A 484 -20.75 14.33 -8.35
CA GLN A 484 -21.29 13.06 -7.87
C GLN A 484 -21.44 13.12 -6.36
N ASP A 485 -22.62 12.78 -5.88
CA ASP A 485 -22.83 12.61 -4.45
C ASP A 485 -22.34 11.24 -3.98
N ARG A 486 -21.67 11.22 -2.84
CA ARG A 486 -21.30 10.01 -2.12
C ARG A 486 -21.77 10.11 -0.69
N THR A 487 -22.37 9.03 -0.21
CA THR A 487 -22.78 8.92 1.18
C THR A 487 -21.78 8.01 1.92
N VAL A 488 -21.39 8.43 3.11
CA VAL A 488 -20.48 7.70 4.00
C VAL A 488 -21.18 7.47 5.33
N GLN A 489 -21.09 6.27 5.84
CA GLN A 489 -21.50 5.90 7.19
C GLN A 489 -20.50 4.91 7.77
N PHE A 490 -20.02 5.15 8.98
CA PHE A 490 -19.19 4.21 9.72
C PHE A 490 -20.05 3.42 10.69
N THR A 491 -19.87 2.11 10.70
CA THR A 491 -20.54 1.20 11.63
C THR A 491 -19.48 0.44 12.42
N ALA A 492 -19.88 -0.25 13.48
CA ALA A 492 -19.00 -1.11 14.26
C ALA A 492 -18.26 -2.18 13.41
N LEU A 493 -18.74 -2.46 12.19
CA LEU A 493 -18.17 -3.42 11.23
C LEU A 493 -17.30 -2.74 10.14
N GLY A 494 -17.13 -1.42 10.18
CA GLY A 494 -16.35 -0.66 9.20
C GLY A 494 -17.16 0.33 8.37
N ALA A 495 -16.50 1.00 7.41
CA ALA A 495 -17.14 1.98 6.54
C ALA A 495 -18.08 1.32 5.52
N ILE A 496 -19.31 1.75 5.48
CA ILE A 496 -20.23 1.46 4.39
C ILE A 496 -20.27 2.68 3.47
N LEU A 497 -19.81 2.50 2.23
CA LEU A 497 -20.08 3.44 1.13
C LEU A 497 -21.41 3.04 0.51
N VAL A 498 -22.43 3.87 0.66
CA VAL A 498 -23.77 3.66 0.11
C VAL A 498 -23.98 4.57 -1.11
#